data_439eb644c10503609597f5ec72a47339
#
_entry.id   439eb644c10503609597f5ec72a47339
#
_cell.length_a   1.000
_cell.length_b   1.000
_cell.length_c   1.000
_cell.angle_alpha   90.00
_cell.angle_beta   90.00
_cell.angle_gamma   90.00
#
_symmetry.space_group_name_H-M   'P 1'
#
loop_
_entity.id
_entity.type
_entity.pdbx_description
1 polymer ?
#
loop_
_entity_poly.entity_id
_entity_poly.type
_entity_poly.pdbx_seq_one_letter_code
_entity_poly.pdbx_strand_id
1 'polypeptide(L)'
;MGRFVANEVDNYGGSGGSSFFTLKDDGDVARVRFMYNSMEDVVGYAVHEVEIDGKKRYVNCLRSYNEPKSKCPFCAANSFQRAKLYIPVYDIDEDEVKIWERGKNFFAKMSALCARYSNANTPLVAHTFDVERHGKKGDTGTSYEIYETGSDDTRLEDLPEIPEVLGTIILDKSAEDMEYYLDYEEFPNNDGAPKRSESARTDRDRQDRADRGRNTDAGQPTGRRTPSRRSDAPF
;
A
#
# COMPACT_ATOMS: atom_id res chain seq x y z
N MET A 1 -24.47 -5.10 24.13
CA MET A 1 -24.08 -6.27 23.32
C MET A 1 -25.31 -6.77 22.59
N GLY A 2 -25.35 -6.58 21.26
CA GLY A 2 -26.42 -7.09 20.41
C GLY A 2 -26.28 -8.61 20.27
N ARG A 3 -27.30 -9.36 20.64
CA ARG A 3 -27.37 -10.81 20.46
C ARG A 3 -28.21 -11.06 19.21
N PHE A 4 -27.73 -11.86 18.28
CA PHE A 4 -28.46 -12.24 17.07
C PHE A 4 -28.54 -13.77 16.96
N VAL A 5 -29.49 -14.28 16.18
CA VAL A 5 -29.63 -15.71 15.90
C VAL A 5 -28.73 -16.11 14.71
N ALA A 6 -28.24 -17.35 14.73
CA ALA A 6 -27.20 -17.81 13.79
C ALA A 6 -27.56 -17.62 12.29
N ASN A 7 -28.85 -17.63 11.94
CA ASN A 7 -29.33 -17.37 10.58
C ASN A 7 -29.35 -15.89 10.19
N GLU A 8 -29.08 -14.98 11.11
CA GLU A 8 -28.97 -13.56 10.86
C GLU A 8 -27.50 -13.11 10.73
N VAL A 9 -26.56 -14.06 10.81
CA VAL A 9 -25.11 -13.78 10.74
C VAL A 9 -24.73 -13.03 9.47
N ASP A 10 -25.39 -13.34 8.35
CA ASP A 10 -25.17 -12.69 7.06
C ASP A 10 -25.63 -11.21 7.03
N ASN A 11 -26.56 -10.83 7.94
CA ASN A 11 -26.98 -9.44 8.10
C ASN A 11 -25.99 -8.63 8.93
N TYR A 12 -25.14 -9.31 9.72
CA TYR A 12 -24.10 -8.69 10.55
C TYR A 12 -22.68 -8.90 9.99
N GLY A 13 -22.49 -9.89 9.12
CA GLY A 13 -21.44 -9.87 8.15
C GLY A 13 -21.81 -8.74 7.22
N GLY A 14 -21.36 -7.52 7.53
CA GLY A 14 -21.58 -6.42 6.64
C GLY A 14 -21.23 -6.90 5.25
N SER A 15 -22.05 -6.61 4.27
CA SER A 15 -21.59 -6.42 2.93
C SER A 15 -20.50 -5.34 3.09
N GLY A 16 -19.33 -5.78 3.54
CA GLY A 16 -18.12 -5.03 3.46
C GLY A 16 -17.89 -4.88 1.98
N GLY A 17 -18.64 -4.00 1.35
CA GLY A 17 -18.32 -3.49 0.05
C GLY A 17 -16.85 -3.17 0.14
N SER A 18 -16.05 -3.71 -0.72
CA SER A 18 -14.62 -3.44 -0.70
C SER A 18 -14.49 -1.92 -0.72
N SER A 19 -13.93 -1.34 0.33
CA SER A 19 -13.63 0.10 0.36
C SER A 19 -12.77 0.53 -0.83
N PHE A 20 -12.33 -0.45 -1.64
CA PHE A 20 -11.52 -0.24 -2.83
C PHE A 20 -12.32 -0.39 -4.11
N PHE A 21 -12.20 0.62 -4.97
CA PHE A 21 -12.60 0.51 -6.36
C PHE A 21 -11.58 -0.33 -7.13
N THR A 22 -12.00 -1.44 -7.69
CA THR A 22 -11.11 -2.39 -8.38
C THR A 22 -11.81 -3.01 -9.57
N LEU A 23 -11.24 -2.82 -10.76
CA LEU A 23 -11.55 -3.58 -11.96
C LEU A 23 -10.52 -4.71 -12.08
N LYS A 24 -10.96 -5.95 -12.26
CA LYS A 24 -10.10 -7.16 -12.13
C LYS A 24 -9.58 -7.67 -13.46
N ASP A 25 -10.44 -7.67 -14.48
CA ASP A 25 -10.16 -8.32 -15.75
C ASP A 25 -9.98 -7.27 -16.87
N ASP A 26 -9.41 -7.70 -17.98
CA ASP A 26 -9.25 -6.90 -19.19
C ASP A 26 -10.64 -6.64 -19.82
N GLY A 27 -10.95 -5.37 -20.06
CA GLY A 27 -12.25 -4.94 -20.55
C GLY A 27 -13.33 -4.73 -19.47
N ASP A 28 -13.00 -4.92 -18.18
CA ASP A 28 -13.92 -4.53 -17.11
C ASP A 28 -14.21 -3.04 -17.18
N VAL A 29 -15.48 -2.68 -17.05
CA VAL A 29 -15.97 -1.29 -17.05
C VAL A 29 -16.83 -1.08 -15.81
N ALA A 30 -16.67 0.08 -15.18
CA ALA A 30 -17.58 0.55 -14.15
C ALA A 30 -17.92 2.01 -14.36
N ARG A 31 -19.18 2.37 -14.06
CA ARG A 31 -19.67 3.74 -14.14
C ARG A 31 -19.48 4.44 -12.81
N VAL A 32 -18.75 5.55 -12.84
CA VAL A 32 -18.36 6.26 -11.62
C VAL A 32 -18.58 7.77 -11.72
N ARG A 33 -18.68 8.43 -10.56
CA ARG A 33 -18.43 9.88 -10.41
C ARG A 33 -17.17 10.08 -9.59
N PHE A 34 -16.32 11.02 -10.01
CA PHE A 34 -15.20 11.47 -9.18
C PHE A 34 -15.71 12.42 -8.10
N MET A 35 -15.35 12.18 -6.85
CA MET A 35 -15.86 12.96 -5.71
C MET A 35 -14.90 14.11 -5.34
N TYR A 36 -14.31 14.76 -6.34
CA TYR A 36 -13.41 15.91 -6.18
C TYR A 36 -13.40 16.77 -7.45
N ASN A 37 -13.01 18.04 -7.31
CA ASN A 37 -12.94 18.98 -8.42
C ASN A 37 -11.51 19.36 -8.78
N SER A 38 -10.58 19.26 -7.84
CA SER A 38 -9.17 19.58 -8.06
C SER A 38 -8.25 18.49 -7.49
N MET A 39 -6.99 18.49 -7.93
CA MET A 39 -5.99 17.58 -7.38
C MET A 39 -5.60 17.92 -5.94
N GLU A 40 -5.98 19.08 -5.43
CA GLU A 40 -5.80 19.45 -4.02
C GLU A 40 -6.75 18.68 -3.10
N ASP A 41 -7.89 18.24 -3.64
CA ASP A 41 -8.88 17.45 -2.91
C ASP A 41 -8.49 15.95 -2.86
N VAL A 42 -7.56 15.51 -3.72
CA VAL A 42 -7.11 14.12 -3.80
C VAL A 42 -5.99 13.86 -2.80
N VAL A 43 -6.23 12.94 -1.88
CA VAL A 43 -5.25 12.62 -0.84
C VAL A 43 -4.16 11.71 -1.38
N GLY A 44 -2.90 12.09 -1.14
CA GLY A 44 -1.72 11.28 -1.44
C GLY A 44 -0.99 10.93 -0.15
N TYR A 45 -0.58 9.66 -0.04
CA TYR A 45 0.23 9.20 1.08
C TYR A 45 1.56 8.60 0.62
N ALA A 46 2.60 8.89 1.38
CA ALA A 46 3.82 8.09 1.36
C ALA A 46 3.61 6.89 2.29
N VAL A 47 3.84 5.68 1.78
CA VAL A 47 3.58 4.45 2.52
C VAL A 47 4.74 3.47 2.41
N HIS A 48 4.85 2.57 3.38
CA HIS A 48 5.71 1.39 3.36
C HIS A 48 4.84 0.14 3.21
N GLU A 49 5.32 -0.83 2.44
CA GLU A 49 4.66 -2.14 2.33
C GLU A 49 5.23 -3.07 3.41
N VAL A 50 4.36 -3.67 4.19
CA VAL A 50 4.65 -4.65 5.22
C VAL A 50 3.86 -5.92 4.97
N GLU A 51 4.26 -7.03 5.56
CA GLU A 51 3.53 -8.29 5.50
C GLU A 51 3.00 -8.64 6.90
N ILE A 52 1.70 -8.84 7.03
CA ILE A 52 1.02 -9.22 8.26
C ILE A 52 0.16 -10.43 7.97
N ASP A 53 0.37 -11.53 8.66
CA ASP A 53 -0.35 -12.80 8.46
C ASP A 53 -0.33 -13.28 7.00
N GLY A 54 0.82 -13.14 6.32
CA GLY A 54 1.00 -13.50 4.91
C GLY A 54 0.30 -12.57 3.91
N LYS A 55 -0.23 -11.43 4.37
CA LYS A 55 -0.90 -10.43 3.53
C LYS A 55 -0.11 -9.12 3.49
N LYS A 56 0.04 -8.58 2.29
CA LYS A 56 0.63 -7.26 2.09
C LYS A 56 -0.33 -6.16 2.56
N ARG A 57 0.19 -5.24 3.35
CA ARG A 57 -0.51 -4.08 3.88
C ARG A 57 0.35 -2.83 3.70
N TYR A 58 -0.29 -1.68 3.66
CA TYR A 58 0.41 -0.39 3.69
C TYR A 58 0.36 0.22 5.09
N VAL A 59 1.49 0.79 5.47
CA VAL A 59 1.67 1.54 6.71
C VAL A 59 2.09 2.96 6.33
N ASN A 60 1.59 3.97 7.06
CA ASN A 60 1.97 5.35 6.88
C ASN A 60 3.49 5.55 6.96
N CYS A 61 4.02 6.47 6.18
CA CYS A 61 5.38 6.96 6.39
C CYS A 61 5.36 8.20 7.30
N LEU A 62 6.13 8.18 8.38
CA LEU A 62 6.19 9.30 9.32
C LEU A 62 7.04 10.48 8.81
N ARG A 63 7.72 10.30 7.69
CA ARG A 63 8.64 11.26 7.13
C ARG A 63 7.98 12.09 6.04
N SER A 64 8.02 13.41 6.15
CA SER A 64 7.73 14.33 5.05
C SER A 64 8.85 14.35 4.01
N TYR A 65 8.56 14.85 2.81
CA TYR A 65 9.47 14.78 1.66
C TYR A 65 10.89 15.31 1.95
N ASN A 66 11.00 16.44 2.67
CA ASN A 66 12.28 17.12 2.94
C ASN A 66 12.93 16.72 4.27
N GLU A 67 12.35 15.80 5.02
CA GLU A 67 12.88 15.36 6.31
C GLU A 67 13.90 14.23 6.15
N PRO A 68 14.83 14.08 7.11
CA PRO A 68 15.82 13.00 7.11
C PRO A 68 15.14 11.63 7.31
N LYS A 69 15.76 10.57 6.80
CA LYS A 69 15.25 9.19 6.94
C LYS A 69 15.02 8.76 8.39
N SER A 70 15.77 9.33 9.34
CA SER A 70 15.65 9.03 10.77
C SER A 70 14.32 9.42 11.40
N LYS A 71 13.49 10.20 10.70
CA LYS A 71 12.14 10.54 11.17
C LYS A 71 11.13 9.39 11.07
N CYS A 72 11.46 8.38 10.30
CA CYS A 72 10.61 7.19 10.14
C CYS A 72 11.48 5.93 10.29
N PRO A 73 11.18 5.02 11.22
CA PRO A 73 11.95 3.79 11.44
C PRO A 73 12.08 2.93 10.19
N PHE A 74 11.01 2.78 9.41
CA PHE A 74 11.07 2.05 8.14
C PHE A 74 11.99 2.71 7.11
N CYS A 75 11.98 4.06 7.00
CA CYS A 75 12.92 4.77 6.14
C CYS A 75 14.37 4.61 6.61
N ALA A 76 14.61 4.65 7.93
CA ALA A 76 15.92 4.44 8.53
C ALA A 76 16.45 3.02 8.25
N ALA A 77 15.57 2.02 8.28
CA ALA A 77 15.85 0.63 7.91
C ALA A 77 15.95 0.41 6.39
N ASN A 78 15.90 1.48 5.56
CA ASN A 78 15.92 1.43 4.10
C ASN A 78 14.73 0.67 3.47
N SER A 79 13.60 0.54 4.17
CA SER A 79 12.36 0.07 3.56
C SER A 79 11.93 1.00 2.42
N PHE A 80 11.47 0.41 1.32
CA PHE A 80 11.09 1.18 0.14
C PHE A 80 9.83 2.00 0.41
N GLN A 81 9.92 3.32 0.18
CA GLN A 81 8.81 4.25 0.29
C GLN A 81 8.05 4.35 -1.04
N ARG A 82 6.74 4.18 -1.01
CA ARG A 82 5.86 4.31 -2.18
C ARG A 82 4.96 5.53 -2.02
N ALA A 83 4.80 6.30 -3.09
CA ALA A 83 3.78 7.34 -3.16
C ALA A 83 2.51 6.75 -3.80
N LYS A 84 1.39 6.88 -3.10
CA LYS A 84 0.08 6.40 -3.51
C LYS A 84 -0.93 7.53 -3.53
N LEU A 85 -1.83 7.51 -4.48
CA LEU A 85 -3.01 8.37 -4.58
C LEU A 85 -4.23 7.56 -4.17
N TYR A 86 -5.10 8.16 -3.38
CA TYR A 86 -6.36 7.60 -2.93
C TYR A 86 -7.48 8.48 -3.46
N ILE A 87 -8.05 8.06 -4.56
CA ILE A 87 -9.00 8.82 -5.36
C ILE A 87 -10.41 8.38 -4.96
N PRO A 88 -11.22 9.24 -4.32
CA PRO A 88 -12.57 8.88 -3.99
C PRO A 88 -13.44 8.88 -5.25
N VAL A 89 -14.16 7.78 -5.45
CA VAL A 89 -15.11 7.57 -6.53
C VAL A 89 -16.44 7.04 -5.98
N TYR A 90 -17.53 7.54 -6.49
CA TYR A 90 -18.85 6.96 -6.27
C TYR A 90 -19.13 5.98 -7.40
N ASP A 91 -19.23 4.71 -7.06
CA ASP A 91 -19.61 3.64 -7.96
C ASP A 91 -21.14 3.66 -8.12
N ILE A 92 -21.60 4.05 -9.30
CA ILE A 92 -23.03 4.29 -9.56
C ILE A 92 -23.80 2.97 -9.57
N ASP A 93 -23.17 1.91 -10.08
CA ASP A 93 -23.84 0.62 -10.24
C ASP A 93 -23.99 -0.10 -8.89
N GLU A 94 -23.07 0.12 -7.97
CA GLU A 94 -23.10 -0.48 -6.63
C GLU A 94 -23.67 0.46 -5.54
N ASP A 95 -23.92 1.72 -5.87
CA ASP A 95 -24.41 2.76 -4.94
C ASP A 95 -23.50 2.94 -3.72
N GLU A 96 -22.17 2.91 -3.94
CA GLU A 96 -21.18 2.98 -2.88
C GLU A 96 -20.04 3.95 -3.21
N VAL A 97 -19.53 4.65 -2.17
CA VAL A 97 -18.28 5.40 -2.29
C VAL A 97 -17.12 4.49 -2.01
N LYS A 98 -16.18 4.42 -2.96
CA LYS A 98 -14.98 3.59 -2.93
C LYS A 98 -13.73 4.42 -3.13
N ILE A 99 -12.60 3.87 -2.72
CA ILE A 99 -11.28 4.48 -2.92
C ILE A 99 -10.56 3.76 -4.05
N TRP A 100 -10.20 4.50 -5.09
CA TRP A 100 -9.36 4.02 -6.18
C TRP A 100 -7.89 4.27 -5.85
N GLU A 101 -7.20 3.25 -5.37
CA GLU A 101 -5.76 3.34 -5.08
C GLU A 101 -4.96 3.31 -6.38
N ARG A 102 -4.08 4.32 -6.58
CA ARG A 102 -3.19 4.42 -7.74
C ARG A 102 -1.78 4.85 -7.34
N GLY A 103 -0.81 4.45 -8.15
CA GLY A 103 0.57 4.91 -8.02
C GLY A 103 0.75 6.34 -8.54
N LYS A 104 1.85 6.97 -8.17
CA LYS A 104 2.19 8.36 -8.56
C LYS A 104 2.10 8.64 -10.07
N ASN A 105 2.33 7.63 -10.92
CA ASN A 105 2.28 7.81 -12.37
C ASN A 105 0.87 8.12 -12.88
N PHE A 106 -0.15 7.83 -12.10
CA PHE A 106 -1.54 8.14 -12.44
C PHE A 106 -1.91 9.61 -12.19
N PHE A 107 -1.08 10.35 -11.44
CA PHE A 107 -1.30 11.77 -11.14
C PHE A 107 -1.49 12.62 -12.39
N ALA A 108 -0.67 12.43 -13.41
CA ALA A 108 -0.74 13.22 -14.64
C ALA A 108 -2.09 13.05 -15.36
N LYS A 109 -2.63 11.81 -15.40
CA LYS A 109 -3.94 11.53 -16.01
C LYS A 109 -5.07 12.23 -15.24
N MET A 110 -5.06 12.14 -13.90
CA MET A 110 -6.07 12.79 -13.06
C MET A 110 -5.97 14.31 -13.11
N SER A 111 -4.75 14.84 -13.11
CA SER A 111 -4.52 16.29 -13.25
C SER A 111 -5.04 16.83 -14.58
N ALA A 112 -4.81 16.09 -15.68
CA ALA A 112 -5.35 16.47 -17.00
C ALA A 112 -6.89 16.42 -17.02
N LEU A 113 -7.49 15.44 -16.34
CA LEU A 113 -8.94 15.35 -16.20
C LEU A 113 -9.47 16.56 -15.42
N CYS A 114 -8.92 16.88 -14.25
CA CYS A 114 -9.32 18.06 -13.48
C CYS A 114 -9.18 19.35 -14.31
N ALA A 115 -8.07 19.54 -15.02
CA ALA A 115 -7.82 20.72 -15.84
C ALA A 115 -8.85 20.88 -16.97
N ARG A 116 -9.35 19.78 -17.54
CA ARG A 116 -10.40 19.82 -18.57
C ARG A 116 -11.68 20.44 -18.02
N TYR A 117 -12.10 20.02 -16.80
CA TYR A 117 -13.36 20.44 -16.20
C TYR A 117 -13.25 21.74 -15.39
N SER A 118 -12.08 22.14 -14.91
CA SER A 118 -11.89 23.44 -14.26
C SER A 118 -12.17 24.64 -15.17
N ASN A 119 -12.09 24.44 -16.48
CA ASN A 119 -12.42 25.46 -17.50
C ASN A 119 -13.83 25.28 -18.10
N ALA A 120 -14.58 24.27 -17.63
CA ALA A 120 -15.95 24.01 -18.08
C ALA A 120 -16.97 24.76 -17.23
N ASN A 121 -18.20 24.93 -17.74
CA ASN A 121 -19.29 25.53 -16.97
C ASN A 121 -19.80 24.61 -15.86
N THR A 122 -19.48 23.32 -15.94
CA THR A 122 -19.86 22.30 -14.94
C THR A 122 -18.61 21.70 -14.34
N PRO A 123 -18.57 21.51 -12.99
CA PRO A 123 -17.42 20.95 -12.30
C PRO A 123 -17.30 19.44 -12.56
N LEU A 124 -16.10 18.87 -12.39
CA LEU A 124 -15.82 17.45 -12.60
C LEU A 124 -16.81 16.55 -11.85
N VAL A 125 -17.16 16.91 -10.62
CA VAL A 125 -18.10 16.16 -9.77
C VAL A 125 -19.53 16.05 -10.33
N ALA A 126 -19.90 16.87 -11.31
CA ALA A 126 -21.22 16.82 -11.94
C ALA A 126 -21.25 15.87 -13.16
N HIS A 127 -20.14 15.25 -13.50
CA HIS A 127 -20.05 14.35 -14.64
C HIS A 127 -19.92 12.89 -14.22
N THR A 128 -20.50 12.01 -15.03
CA THR A 128 -20.37 10.56 -14.90
C THR A 128 -19.39 10.02 -15.94
N PHE A 129 -18.63 9.00 -15.57
CA PHE A 129 -17.59 8.42 -16.39
C PHE A 129 -17.66 6.90 -16.37
N ASP A 130 -17.42 6.29 -17.51
CA ASP A 130 -17.06 4.88 -17.58
C ASP A 130 -15.54 4.78 -17.46
N VAL A 131 -15.09 3.99 -16.49
CA VAL A 131 -13.67 3.64 -16.31
C VAL A 131 -13.50 2.22 -16.83
N GLU A 132 -12.70 2.09 -17.89
CA GLU A 132 -12.40 0.81 -18.52
C GLU A 132 -10.96 0.38 -18.21
N ARG A 133 -10.79 -0.88 -17.81
CA ARG A 133 -9.48 -1.48 -17.58
C ARG A 133 -8.96 -2.17 -18.82
N HIS A 134 -7.69 -1.95 -19.16
CA HIS A 134 -6.94 -2.65 -20.18
C HIS A 134 -5.74 -3.37 -19.58
N GLY A 135 -5.57 -4.63 -19.94
CA GLY A 135 -4.48 -5.49 -19.48
C GLY A 135 -4.94 -6.60 -18.55
N LYS A 136 -4.32 -7.77 -18.71
CA LYS A 136 -4.65 -8.99 -17.96
C LYS A 136 -4.28 -8.82 -16.48
N LYS A 137 -4.92 -9.59 -15.64
CA LYS A 137 -4.64 -9.62 -14.20
C LYS A 137 -3.15 -9.94 -13.96
N GLY A 138 -2.47 -9.06 -13.24
CA GLY A 138 -1.04 -9.19 -12.91
C GLY A 138 -0.09 -8.54 -13.93
N ASP A 139 -0.58 -8.02 -15.05
CA ASP A 139 0.26 -7.31 -16.00
C ASP A 139 0.75 -5.98 -15.41
N THR A 140 2.04 -5.71 -15.59
CA THR A 140 2.66 -4.44 -15.20
C THR A 140 2.25 -3.28 -16.09
N GLY A 141 1.74 -3.57 -17.29
CA GLY A 141 1.28 -2.61 -18.30
C GLY A 141 -0.22 -2.29 -18.22
N THR A 142 -0.90 -2.63 -17.11
CA THR A 142 -2.31 -2.29 -16.95
C THR A 142 -2.55 -0.80 -17.09
N SER A 143 -3.48 -0.42 -17.95
CA SER A 143 -3.94 0.96 -18.16
C SER A 143 -5.44 1.08 -17.92
N TYR A 144 -5.91 2.31 -17.79
CA TYR A 144 -7.31 2.62 -17.60
C TYR A 144 -7.68 3.76 -18.55
N GLU A 145 -8.76 3.59 -19.28
CA GLU A 145 -9.38 4.65 -20.04
C GLU A 145 -10.56 5.23 -19.25
N ILE A 146 -10.83 6.51 -19.42
CA ILE A 146 -11.87 7.24 -18.71
C ILE A 146 -12.67 8.02 -19.74
N TYR A 147 -13.93 7.62 -19.93
CA TYR A 147 -14.83 8.20 -20.90
C TYR A 147 -15.99 8.89 -20.21
N GLU A 148 -16.24 10.16 -20.53
CA GLU A 148 -17.43 10.84 -20.05
C GLU A 148 -18.67 10.21 -20.66
N THR A 149 -19.65 9.90 -19.84
CA THR A 149 -20.90 9.24 -20.24
C THR A 149 -22.13 10.10 -20.03
N GLY A 150 -22.03 11.17 -19.24
CA GLY A 150 -23.15 12.05 -18.96
C GLY A 150 -22.90 12.96 -17.77
N SER A 151 -23.99 13.40 -17.18
CA SER A 151 -24.01 14.23 -15.97
C SER A 151 -24.99 13.68 -14.96
N ASP A 152 -24.74 14.02 -13.70
CA ASP A 152 -25.58 13.67 -12.56
C ASP A 152 -25.68 14.88 -11.63
N ASP A 153 -26.90 15.37 -11.43
CA ASP A 153 -27.18 16.57 -10.65
C ASP A 153 -27.28 16.30 -9.13
N THR A 154 -27.15 15.04 -8.70
CA THR A 154 -27.12 14.68 -7.28
C THR A 154 -25.96 15.41 -6.62
N ARG A 155 -26.23 16.14 -5.52
CA ARG A 155 -25.21 16.88 -4.81
C ARG A 155 -24.28 15.93 -4.07
N LEU A 156 -22.99 16.29 -3.96
CA LEU A 156 -22.01 15.44 -3.24
C LEU A 156 -22.42 15.18 -1.78
N GLU A 157 -23.07 16.13 -1.14
CA GLU A 157 -23.56 16.00 0.23
C GLU A 157 -24.71 15.01 0.41
N ASP A 158 -25.37 14.63 -0.69
CA ASP A 158 -26.45 13.63 -0.70
C ASP A 158 -25.90 12.21 -1.01
N LEU A 159 -24.61 12.10 -1.35
CA LEU A 159 -23.91 10.83 -1.57
C LEU A 159 -23.35 10.29 -0.24
N PRO A 160 -23.04 8.98 -0.17
CA PRO A 160 -22.39 8.40 1.00
C PRO A 160 -21.04 9.09 1.32
N GLU A 161 -20.65 9.08 2.59
CA GLU A 161 -19.40 9.68 3.04
C GLU A 161 -18.18 8.99 2.41
N ILE A 162 -17.13 9.78 2.14
CA ILE A 162 -15.86 9.26 1.65
C ILE A 162 -15.18 8.47 2.78
N PRO A 163 -14.80 7.21 2.54
CA PRO A 163 -14.11 6.40 3.55
C PRO A 163 -12.81 7.04 3.99
N GLU A 164 -12.55 7.01 5.30
CA GLU A 164 -11.26 7.45 5.84
C GLU A 164 -10.14 6.49 5.37
N VAL A 165 -9.06 7.05 4.84
CA VAL A 165 -7.96 6.27 4.27
C VAL A 165 -6.96 5.84 5.35
N LEU A 166 -6.55 6.79 6.20
CA LEU A 166 -5.61 6.53 7.28
C LEU A 166 -6.33 5.86 8.46
N GLY A 167 -5.78 4.79 8.97
CA GLY A 167 -6.40 3.97 10.02
C GLY A 167 -7.30 2.84 9.49
N THR A 168 -7.80 2.94 8.25
CA THR A 168 -8.63 1.90 7.63
C THR A 168 -7.92 1.18 6.48
N ILE A 169 -7.53 1.92 5.46
CA ILE A 169 -6.85 1.42 4.26
C ILE A 169 -5.33 1.38 4.48
N ILE A 170 -4.78 2.45 5.04
CA ILE A 170 -3.39 2.55 5.46
C ILE A 170 -3.38 2.39 6.98
N LEU A 171 -2.60 1.46 7.49
CA LEU A 171 -2.41 1.32 8.92
C LEU A 171 -1.69 2.57 9.46
N ASP A 172 -2.34 3.24 10.41
CA ASP A 172 -1.74 4.37 11.11
C ASP A 172 -0.92 3.85 12.29
N LYS A 173 0.42 3.91 12.17
CA LYS A 173 1.35 3.34 13.13
C LYS A 173 2.32 4.39 13.64
N SER A 174 2.57 4.34 14.93
CA SER A 174 3.57 5.20 15.60
C SER A 174 5.00 4.77 15.26
N ALA A 175 5.98 5.57 15.65
CA ALA A 175 7.38 5.21 15.51
C ALA A 175 7.73 3.95 16.34
N GLU A 176 7.19 3.87 17.56
CA GLU A 176 7.38 2.72 18.46
C GLU A 176 6.79 1.44 17.88
N ASP A 177 5.60 1.51 17.25
CA ASP A 177 4.99 0.37 16.57
C ASP A 177 5.85 -0.11 15.39
N MET A 178 6.41 0.84 14.63
CA MET A 178 7.27 0.52 13.49
C MET A 178 8.60 -0.09 13.92
N GLU A 179 9.21 0.39 15.01
CA GLU A 179 10.40 -0.21 15.62
C GLU A 179 10.10 -1.63 16.11
N TYR A 180 8.97 -1.82 16.77
CA TYR A 180 8.52 -3.13 17.20
C TYR A 180 8.37 -4.10 16.01
N TYR A 181 7.75 -3.63 14.90
CA TYR A 181 7.60 -4.44 13.70
C TYR A 181 8.96 -4.83 13.08
N LEU A 182 9.94 -3.93 13.09
CA LEU A 182 11.28 -4.23 12.57
C LEU A 182 12.01 -5.30 13.38
N ASP A 183 11.70 -5.43 14.67
CA ASP A 183 12.28 -6.43 15.57
C ASP A 183 11.55 -7.78 15.53
N TYR A 184 10.21 -7.77 15.34
CA TYR A 184 9.36 -8.95 15.55
C TYR A 184 8.53 -9.37 14.33
N GLU A 185 8.52 -8.59 13.24
CA GLU A 185 7.71 -8.79 12.03
C GLU A 185 6.19 -8.80 12.28
N GLU A 186 5.76 -8.24 13.41
CA GLU A 186 4.36 -8.08 13.80
C GLU A 186 4.17 -6.74 14.51
N PHE A 187 2.97 -6.15 14.44
CA PHE A 187 2.64 -4.96 15.24
C PHE A 187 2.15 -5.36 16.61
N PRO A 188 2.40 -4.52 17.65
CA PRO A 188 1.85 -4.78 18.97
C PRO A 188 0.32 -4.79 18.90
N ASN A 189 -0.31 -5.81 19.49
CA ASN A 189 -1.74 -5.83 19.63
C ASN A 189 -2.16 -4.76 20.65
N ASN A 190 -3.01 -3.84 20.27
CA ASN A 190 -3.53 -2.78 21.15
C ASN A 190 -4.38 -3.33 22.31
N ASP A 191 -4.67 -4.63 22.34
CA ASP A 191 -5.49 -5.32 23.35
C ASP A 191 -4.70 -5.87 24.53
N GLY A 192 -3.58 -5.23 24.91
CA GLY A 192 -2.88 -5.57 26.15
C GLY A 192 -2.24 -6.97 26.17
N ALA A 193 -1.68 -7.42 25.07
CA ALA A 193 -0.98 -8.70 25.01
C ALA A 193 0.29 -8.69 25.88
N PRO A 194 0.60 -9.80 26.55
CA PRO A 194 1.65 -9.88 27.57
C PRO A 194 3.02 -9.57 26.96
N LYS A 195 3.80 -8.77 27.70
CA LYS A 195 5.23 -8.59 27.48
C LYS A 195 5.87 -9.95 27.29
N ARG A 196 6.29 -10.29 26.09
CA ARG A 196 7.13 -11.48 25.85
C ARG A 196 8.37 -11.33 26.72
N SER A 197 8.55 -12.28 27.63
CA SER A 197 9.60 -12.29 28.64
C SER A 197 11.00 -12.17 28.01
N GLU A 198 11.88 -11.43 28.65
CA GLU A 198 13.31 -11.25 28.30
C GLU A 198 14.09 -12.58 28.09
N SER A 199 13.47 -13.73 28.29
CA SER A 199 14.08 -15.03 28.10
C SER A 199 14.39 -15.42 26.64
N ALA A 200 13.78 -14.76 25.65
CA ALA A 200 14.04 -15.07 24.24
C ALA A 200 15.33 -14.42 23.69
N ARG A 201 15.85 -13.37 24.36
CA ARG A 201 17.13 -12.73 23.96
C ARG A 201 18.37 -13.52 24.38
N THR A 202 18.26 -14.34 25.43
CA THR A 202 19.44 -15.06 25.98
C THR A 202 19.81 -16.32 25.20
N ASP A 203 18.92 -16.91 24.44
CA ASP A 203 19.21 -18.15 23.72
C ASP A 203 19.84 -17.91 22.33
N ARG A 204 19.51 -16.82 21.64
CA ARG A 204 20.19 -16.44 20.37
C ARG A 204 21.62 -15.96 20.61
N ASP A 205 21.86 -15.16 21.64
CA ASP A 205 23.23 -14.72 22.01
C ASP A 205 24.12 -15.86 22.53
N ARG A 206 23.54 -16.95 23.06
CA ARG A 206 24.31 -18.14 23.44
C ARG A 206 24.67 -19.04 22.25
N GLN A 207 23.82 -19.11 21.23
CA GLN A 207 24.09 -19.89 20.03
C GLN A 207 25.19 -19.23 19.17
N ASP A 208 25.17 -17.90 19.00
CA ASP A 208 26.20 -17.17 18.27
C ASP A 208 27.58 -17.16 18.97
N ARG A 209 27.62 -17.31 20.29
CA ARG A 209 28.88 -17.48 21.05
C ARG A 209 29.41 -18.91 21.01
N ALA A 210 28.56 -19.92 20.88
CA ALA A 210 28.98 -21.32 20.77
C ALA A 210 29.61 -21.63 19.40
N ASP A 211 29.14 -20.97 18.32
CA ASP A 211 29.69 -21.19 16.99
C ASP A 211 31.00 -20.41 16.72
N ARG A 212 31.27 -19.33 17.46
CA ARG A 212 32.56 -18.60 17.36
C ARG A 212 33.70 -19.26 18.14
N GLY A 213 33.44 -20.22 18.98
CA GLY A 213 34.43 -20.92 19.83
C GLY A 213 35.04 -22.18 19.22
N ARG A 214 34.59 -22.62 18.04
CA ARG A 214 35.04 -23.89 17.43
C ARG A 214 35.99 -23.80 16.24
N ASN A 215 36.43 -22.63 15.87
CA ASN A 215 37.27 -22.47 14.66
C ASN A 215 38.64 -21.84 14.96
N THR A 216 39.34 -22.32 15.99
CA THR A 216 40.74 -22.08 16.18
C THR A 216 41.39 -23.38 16.67
N ASP A 217 41.77 -24.24 15.78
CA ASP A 217 43.03 -24.99 15.78
C ASP A 217 42.99 -26.06 14.69
N ALA A 218 43.86 -25.92 13.71
CA ALA A 218 44.63 -27.02 13.08
C ALA A 218 45.25 -26.57 11.75
N GLY A 219 46.57 -26.31 11.79
CA GLY A 219 47.51 -26.95 10.86
C GLY A 219 47.61 -26.41 9.44
N GLN A 220 48.56 -25.54 9.20
CA GLN A 220 49.30 -25.52 7.91
C GLN A 220 50.05 -26.86 7.70
N PRO A 221 50.26 -27.29 6.42
CA PRO A 221 51.53 -26.95 5.80
C PRO A 221 51.52 -26.69 4.25
N THR A 222 52.31 -25.74 3.89
CA THR A 222 53.24 -25.65 2.73
C THR A 222 52.96 -26.45 1.45
N GLY A 223 52.89 -25.74 0.32
CA GLY A 223 52.96 -26.33 -1.01
C GLY A 223 53.11 -25.25 -2.11
N ARG A 224 54.38 -24.88 -2.37
CA ARG A 224 54.88 -24.08 -3.48
C ARG A 224 54.46 -24.69 -4.84
N ARG A 225 53.99 -23.90 -5.81
CA ARG A 225 54.46 -23.90 -7.20
C ARG A 225 53.93 -22.74 -8.01
N THR A 226 54.84 -22.16 -8.71
CA THR A 226 54.86 -21.04 -9.63
C THR A 226 54.31 -21.35 -11.03
N PRO A 227 54.35 -20.41 -11.99
CA PRO A 227 53.23 -20.00 -12.85
C PRO A 227 53.38 -20.43 -14.31
N SER A 228 52.36 -20.36 -15.10
CA SER A 228 52.43 -20.41 -16.57
C SER A 228 51.33 -19.48 -17.16
N ARG A 229 51.72 -18.56 -17.73
CA ARG A 229 51.84 -17.69 -18.91
C ARG A 229 51.05 -18.19 -20.14
N ARG A 230 50.53 -17.20 -20.84
CA ARG A 230 50.13 -17.07 -22.26
C ARG A 230 48.68 -17.52 -22.58
N SER A 231 47.97 -16.84 -23.48
CA SER A 231 48.22 -15.76 -24.47
C SER A 231 46.92 -15.45 -25.21
N ASP A 232 46.82 -14.19 -25.57
CA ASP A 232 46.29 -13.65 -26.81
C ASP A 232 44.82 -13.85 -27.24
N ALA A 233 44.13 -12.74 -27.30
CA ALA A 233 43.17 -12.12 -28.20
C ALA A 233 43.18 -12.63 -29.69
N PRO A 234 42.37 -12.07 -30.63
CA PRO A 234 41.12 -11.26 -30.58
C PRO A 234 40.06 -11.80 -31.58
N PHE A 235 38.84 -11.36 -31.51
CA PHE A 235 38.04 -10.76 -32.60
C PHE A 235 36.73 -10.21 -32.03
#